data_341a141f78aa0beec185f1b817282123
#
_entry.id   341a141f78aa0beec185f1b817282123
#
_cell.length_a   1.000
_cell.length_b   1.000
_cell.length_c   1.000
_cell.angle_alpha   90.00
_cell.angle_beta   90.00
_cell.angle_gamma   90.00
#
_symmetry.space_group_name_H-M   'P 1'
#
loop_
_entity.id
_entity.type
_entity.pdbx_description
1 polymer ?
#
loop_
_entity_poly.entity_id
_entity_poly.type
_entity_poly.pdbx_seq_one_letter_code
_entity_poly.pdbx_strand_id
1 'polypeptide(L)'
;MLRHATAYLAGLLFALTAAAEVVDITPAGFLLKHEVAVNAAPDAAWKALVDVASWWNGDHSYSGNAANMSIDARPGGCFCEKLANGGGVSHMTVVFASPNTVLRMTGGLGPLQGSGLAGSMTWRIIPAPPAAKIEVSYSVGGYMQGGFDKIAPAVNGVLGEQLNRLKSLIDTGRPAAPK
;
A
#
# COMPACT_ATOMS: atom_id res chain seq x y z
N MET A 1 1.25 -18.32 58.82
CA MET A 1 0.87 -18.79 57.47
C MET A 1 0.53 -17.58 56.64
N LEU A 2 1.48 -17.06 55.86
CA LEU A 2 1.27 -15.90 54.96
C LEU A 2 0.88 -16.43 53.57
N ARG A 3 -0.32 -16.09 53.09
CA ARG A 3 -0.79 -16.38 51.71
C ARG A 3 -0.31 -15.25 50.80
N HIS A 4 0.57 -15.58 49.87
CA HIS A 4 0.97 -14.68 48.79
C HIS A 4 -0.11 -14.71 47.69
N ALA A 5 -0.78 -13.58 47.49
CA ALA A 5 -1.71 -13.38 46.38
C ALA A 5 -0.89 -12.89 45.16
N THR A 6 -0.76 -13.72 44.14
CA THR A 6 -0.13 -13.35 42.86
C THR A 6 -1.18 -12.65 42.01
N ALA A 7 -1.03 -11.36 41.81
CA ALA A 7 -1.87 -10.60 40.88
C ALA A 7 -1.38 -10.81 39.45
N TYR A 8 -2.20 -11.43 38.59
CA TYR A 8 -1.97 -11.51 37.15
C TYR A 8 -2.44 -10.20 36.51
N LEU A 9 -1.49 -9.43 36.00
CA LEU A 9 -1.75 -8.25 35.17
C LEU A 9 -2.09 -8.74 33.74
N ALA A 10 -3.38 -8.78 33.41
CA ALA A 10 -3.83 -9.06 32.05
C ALA A 10 -3.56 -7.83 31.18
N GLY A 11 -2.51 -7.88 30.34
CA GLY A 11 -2.23 -6.85 29.35
C GLY A 11 -3.31 -6.88 28.27
N LEU A 12 -4.13 -5.82 28.18
CA LEU A 12 -5.03 -5.59 27.05
C LEU A 12 -4.19 -5.29 25.80
N LEU A 13 -4.09 -6.24 24.90
CA LEU A 13 -3.61 -6.01 23.52
C LEU A 13 -4.72 -5.25 22.77
N PHE A 14 -4.56 -3.94 22.62
CA PHE A 14 -5.35 -3.17 21.66
C PHE A 14 -4.91 -3.57 20.25
N ALA A 15 -5.74 -4.33 19.55
CA ALA A 15 -5.63 -4.50 18.11
C ALA A 15 -5.99 -3.17 17.45
N LEU A 16 -4.98 -2.39 17.05
CA LEU A 16 -5.18 -1.24 16.16
C LEU A 16 -5.63 -1.78 14.80
N THR A 17 -6.92 -1.65 14.52
CA THR A 17 -7.46 -1.90 13.19
C THR A 17 -6.90 -0.87 12.22
N ALA A 18 -6.47 -1.33 11.03
CA ALA A 18 -6.09 -0.44 9.93
C ALA A 18 -7.29 0.46 9.60
N ALA A 19 -7.13 1.76 9.78
CA ALA A 19 -8.13 2.73 9.33
C ALA A 19 -7.93 2.96 7.83
N ALA A 20 -8.90 2.48 7.04
CA ALA A 20 -8.98 2.74 5.61
C ALA A 20 -10.00 3.87 5.42
N GLU A 21 -9.59 4.99 4.85
CA GLU A 21 -10.47 6.14 4.67
C GLU A 21 -10.41 6.69 3.26
N VAL A 22 -11.60 6.81 2.63
CA VAL A 22 -11.81 7.77 1.54
C VAL A 22 -11.90 9.14 2.20
N VAL A 23 -10.84 9.94 2.08
CA VAL A 23 -10.75 11.23 2.76
C VAL A 23 -11.62 12.27 2.07
N ASP A 24 -11.66 12.22 0.72
CA ASP A 24 -12.40 13.21 -0.07
C ASP A 24 -12.76 12.64 -1.45
N ILE A 25 -13.96 12.97 -1.94
CA ILE A 25 -14.41 12.74 -3.32
C ILE A 25 -15.04 14.04 -3.83
N THR A 26 -14.54 14.54 -4.95
CA THR A 26 -15.02 15.74 -5.63
C THR A 26 -15.26 15.46 -7.11
N PRO A 27 -15.94 16.35 -7.86
CA PRO A 27 -16.01 16.22 -9.31
C PRO A 27 -14.65 16.23 -10.03
N ALA A 28 -13.59 16.73 -9.38
CA ALA A 28 -12.23 16.82 -9.95
C ALA A 28 -11.35 15.62 -9.63
N GLY A 29 -11.71 14.78 -8.64
CA GLY A 29 -10.88 13.67 -8.20
C GLY A 29 -11.22 13.16 -6.82
N PHE A 30 -10.32 12.34 -6.26
CA PHE A 30 -10.46 11.79 -4.91
C PHE A 30 -9.10 11.69 -4.19
N LEU A 31 -9.16 11.63 -2.87
CA LEU A 31 -8.01 11.38 -1.99
C LEU A 31 -8.30 10.18 -1.08
N LEU A 32 -7.39 9.21 -1.09
CA LEU A 32 -7.40 8.05 -0.22
C LEU A 32 -6.23 8.12 0.76
N LYS A 33 -6.46 7.62 1.98
CA LYS A 33 -5.41 7.40 2.98
C LYS A 33 -5.61 6.08 3.70
N HIS A 34 -4.51 5.39 3.96
CA HIS A 34 -4.47 4.20 4.80
C HIS A 34 -3.22 4.25 5.67
N GLU A 35 -3.30 3.65 6.85
CA GLU A 35 -2.14 3.46 7.71
C GLU A 35 -2.19 2.12 8.44
N VAL A 36 -1.01 1.56 8.70
CA VAL A 36 -0.85 0.36 9.53
C VAL A 36 0.42 0.47 10.37
N ALA A 37 0.37 -0.04 11.59
CA ALA A 37 1.57 -0.32 12.37
C ALA A 37 2.16 -1.66 11.93
N VAL A 38 3.49 -1.75 11.83
CA VAL A 38 4.24 -2.96 11.46
C VAL A 38 5.34 -3.23 12.49
N ASN A 39 5.59 -4.52 12.78
CA ASN A 39 6.57 -4.96 13.77
C ASN A 39 7.98 -5.08 13.15
N ALA A 40 8.44 -4.01 12.52
CA ALA A 40 9.75 -3.96 11.89
C ALA A 40 10.35 -2.56 11.97
N ALA A 41 11.69 -2.48 11.97
CA ALA A 41 12.41 -1.22 11.81
C ALA A 41 12.19 -0.65 10.39
N PRO A 42 12.36 0.68 10.22
CA PRO A 42 12.09 1.34 8.93
C PRO A 42 12.83 0.77 7.72
N ASP A 43 14.05 0.28 7.88
CA ASP A 43 14.83 -0.31 6.79
C ASP A 43 14.26 -1.66 6.33
N ALA A 44 13.79 -2.50 7.26
CA ALA A 44 13.13 -3.76 6.94
C ALA A 44 11.75 -3.50 6.30
N ALA A 45 10.98 -2.54 6.81
CA ALA A 45 9.72 -2.11 6.21
C ALA A 45 9.91 -1.58 4.78
N TRP A 46 10.97 -0.81 4.52
CA TRP A 46 11.32 -0.32 3.18
C TRP A 46 11.65 -1.45 2.22
N LYS A 47 12.49 -2.40 2.64
CA LYS A 47 12.86 -3.57 1.83
C LYS A 47 11.61 -4.37 1.43
N ALA A 48 10.70 -4.59 2.37
CA ALA A 48 9.44 -5.27 2.08
C ALA A 48 8.54 -4.45 1.14
N LEU A 49 8.41 -3.13 1.36
CA LEU A 49 7.59 -2.25 0.52
C LEU A 49 8.02 -2.31 -0.96
N VAL A 50 9.33 -2.20 -1.24
CA VAL A 50 9.84 -2.14 -2.63
C VAL A 50 9.85 -3.50 -3.32
N ASP A 51 9.81 -4.60 -2.57
CA ASP A 51 9.65 -5.98 -3.08
C ASP A 51 8.16 -6.30 -3.31
N VAL A 52 7.53 -5.52 -4.19
CA VAL A 52 6.09 -5.58 -4.46
C VAL A 52 5.61 -6.96 -4.90
N ALA A 53 6.44 -7.73 -5.59
CA ALA A 53 6.13 -9.08 -6.03
C ALA A 53 5.79 -10.03 -4.87
N SER A 54 6.35 -9.80 -3.68
CA SER A 54 6.17 -10.64 -2.51
C SER A 54 4.86 -10.42 -1.75
N TRP A 55 4.15 -9.30 -1.98
CA TRP A 55 2.95 -8.96 -1.21
C TRP A 55 1.76 -8.52 -2.03
N TRP A 56 1.93 -8.04 -3.28
CA TRP A 56 0.78 -7.63 -4.09
C TRP A 56 -0.16 -8.81 -4.35
N ASN A 57 -1.46 -8.55 -4.39
CA ASN A 57 -2.42 -9.56 -4.82
C ASN A 57 -2.44 -9.63 -6.36
N GLY A 58 -2.11 -10.78 -6.93
CA GLY A 58 -2.09 -10.99 -8.37
C GLY A 58 -3.44 -10.76 -9.06
N ASP A 59 -4.56 -10.94 -8.36
CA ASP A 59 -5.91 -10.68 -8.90
C ASP A 59 -6.13 -9.19 -9.24
N HIS A 60 -5.30 -8.31 -8.65
CA HIS A 60 -5.26 -6.88 -8.95
C HIS A 60 -4.06 -6.52 -9.85
N SER A 61 -3.71 -7.39 -10.79
CA SER A 61 -2.70 -7.17 -11.81
C SER A 61 -3.21 -7.58 -13.19
N TYR A 62 -2.58 -7.10 -14.25
CA TYR A 62 -2.96 -7.43 -15.62
C TYR A 62 -2.52 -8.84 -16.01
N SER A 63 -1.43 -9.34 -15.45
CA SER A 63 -0.91 -10.69 -15.70
C SER A 63 -1.54 -11.79 -14.84
N GLY A 64 -2.31 -11.41 -13.80
CA GLY A 64 -2.82 -12.34 -12.81
C GLY A 64 -1.74 -12.91 -11.88
N ASN A 65 -0.51 -12.36 -11.91
CA ASN A 65 0.61 -12.90 -11.15
C ASN A 65 1.52 -11.79 -10.60
N ALA A 66 1.53 -11.61 -9.29
CA ALA A 66 2.35 -10.61 -8.62
C ALA A 66 3.86 -10.79 -8.89
N ALA A 67 4.35 -12.00 -9.18
CA ALA A 67 5.76 -12.23 -9.51
C ALA A 67 6.24 -11.47 -10.77
N ASN A 68 5.31 -10.99 -11.59
CA ASN A 68 5.60 -10.18 -12.77
C ASN A 68 5.73 -8.67 -12.44
N MET A 69 5.42 -8.26 -11.21
CA MET A 69 5.47 -6.86 -10.79
C MET A 69 6.83 -6.51 -10.19
N SER A 70 7.23 -5.25 -10.33
CA SER A 70 8.48 -4.73 -9.80
C SER A 70 8.40 -3.24 -9.51
N ILE A 71 9.16 -2.76 -8.51
CA ILE A 71 9.37 -1.34 -8.24
C ILE A 71 10.87 -1.05 -8.30
N ASP A 72 11.28 -0.21 -9.26
CA ASP A 72 12.61 0.41 -9.26
C ASP A 72 12.53 1.71 -8.45
N ALA A 73 12.91 1.63 -7.16
CA ALA A 73 12.69 2.70 -6.18
C ALA A 73 13.73 3.83 -6.29
N ARG A 74 13.97 4.35 -7.49
CA ARG A 74 14.81 5.53 -7.77
C ARG A 74 14.05 6.51 -8.67
N PRO A 75 14.32 7.83 -8.60
CA PRO A 75 13.67 8.80 -9.48
C PRO A 75 13.82 8.40 -10.96
N GLY A 76 12.71 8.40 -11.70
CA GLY A 76 12.60 7.87 -13.06
C GLY A 76 12.41 6.36 -13.15
N GLY A 77 12.51 5.63 -12.05
CA GLY A 77 12.22 4.19 -12.00
C GLY A 77 10.72 3.89 -12.17
N CYS A 78 10.41 2.65 -12.47
CA CYS A 78 9.09 2.19 -12.82
C CYS A 78 8.49 1.29 -11.73
N PHE A 79 7.23 1.51 -11.38
CA PHE A 79 6.36 0.47 -10.87
C PHE A 79 5.73 -0.22 -12.08
N CYS A 80 6.28 -1.34 -12.45
CA CYS A 80 6.00 -2.01 -13.71
C CYS A 80 5.50 -3.44 -13.51
N GLU A 81 4.83 -3.94 -14.55
CA GLU A 81 4.41 -5.33 -14.67
C GLU A 81 4.81 -5.89 -16.03
N LYS A 82 5.35 -7.11 -16.05
CA LYS A 82 5.64 -7.86 -17.27
C LYS A 82 4.41 -8.62 -17.71
N LEU A 83 4.09 -8.54 -19.01
CA LEU A 83 3.02 -9.31 -19.62
C LEU A 83 3.60 -10.40 -20.54
N ALA A 84 2.74 -11.36 -20.94
CA ALA A 84 3.10 -12.37 -21.93
C ALA A 84 3.54 -11.71 -23.25
N ASN A 85 4.31 -12.48 -24.05
CA ASN A 85 4.74 -12.08 -25.41
C ASN A 85 5.56 -10.77 -25.45
N GLY A 86 6.30 -10.43 -24.39
CA GLY A 86 7.14 -9.25 -24.34
C GLY A 86 6.38 -7.95 -24.06
N GLY A 87 5.08 -8.01 -23.75
CA GLY A 87 4.30 -6.86 -23.32
C GLY A 87 4.67 -6.41 -21.90
N GLY A 88 4.18 -5.25 -21.51
CA GLY A 88 4.38 -4.71 -20.16
C GLY A 88 3.43 -3.56 -19.84
N VAL A 89 3.30 -3.26 -18.56
CA VAL A 89 2.55 -2.13 -18.03
C VAL A 89 3.47 -1.27 -17.17
N SER A 90 3.48 0.04 -17.40
CA SER A 90 4.03 1.01 -16.47
C SER A 90 2.86 1.54 -15.63
N HIS A 91 2.70 1.02 -14.42
CA HIS A 91 1.63 1.46 -13.52
C HIS A 91 1.87 2.88 -13.04
N MET A 92 3.10 3.16 -12.58
CA MET A 92 3.50 4.47 -12.07
C MET A 92 4.98 4.70 -12.28
N THR A 93 5.39 5.98 -12.32
CA THR A 93 6.80 6.39 -12.34
C THR A 93 7.19 6.92 -10.96
N VAL A 94 8.32 6.47 -10.43
CA VAL A 94 8.90 7.01 -9.19
C VAL A 94 9.40 8.43 -9.44
N VAL A 95 8.90 9.39 -8.68
CA VAL A 95 9.29 10.81 -8.78
C VAL A 95 10.07 11.29 -7.57
N PHE A 96 9.99 10.56 -6.46
CA PHE A 96 10.76 10.85 -5.25
C PHE A 96 11.01 9.55 -4.48
N ALA A 97 12.25 9.31 -4.10
CA ALA A 97 12.65 8.20 -3.25
C ALA A 97 13.65 8.69 -2.20
N SER A 98 13.30 8.50 -0.93
CA SER A 98 14.19 8.63 0.23
C SER A 98 14.13 7.29 0.97
N PRO A 99 15.13 6.42 0.80
CA PRO A 99 15.12 5.09 1.39
C PRO A 99 14.78 5.11 2.87
N ASN A 100 14.00 4.13 3.31
CA ASN A 100 13.51 3.95 4.67
C ASN A 100 12.51 5.01 5.17
N THR A 101 12.13 6.00 4.34
CA THR A 101 11.25 7.10 4.75
C THR A 101 10.10 7.38 3.78
N VAL A 102 10.38 7.62 2.49
CA VAL A 102 9.36 8.04 1.51
C VAL A 102 9.61 7.44 0.14
N LEU A 103 8.57 6.87 -0.45
CA LEU A 103 8.48 6.55 -1.87
C LEU A 103 7.27 7.29 -2.45
N ARG A 104 7.49 8.15 -3.47
CA ARG A 104 6.39 8.80 -4.20
C ARG A 104 6.45 8.43 -5.67
N MET A 105 5.29 8.05 -6.18
CA MET A 105 5.10 7.67 -7.57
C MET A 105 3.94 8.46 -8.17
N THR A 106 4.00 8.72 -9.48
CA THR A 106 2.90 9.34 -10.23
C THR A 106 2.43 8.43 -11.35
N GLY A 107 1.11 8.41 -11.59
CA GLY A 107 0.47 7.60 -12.62
C GLY A 107 -0.97 7.23 -12.29
N GLY A 108 -1.61 6.55 -13.22
CA GLY A 108 -2.94 5.95 -13.04
C GLY A 108 -2.80 4.46 -12.75
N LEU A 109 -3.05 4.02 -11.51
CA LEU A 109 -2.97 2.61 -11.14
C LEU A 109 -4.12 1.81 -11.75
N GLY A 110 -3.80 0.66 -12.37
CA GLY A 110 -4.79 -0.24 -12.93
C GLY A 110 -5.72 0.44 -13.96
N PRO A 111 -7.04 0.27 -13.85
CA PRO A 111 -8.00 0.79 -14.84
C PRO A 111 -8.05 2.32 -14.93
N LEU A 112 -7.46 3.04 -13.96
CA LEU A 112 -7.37 4.50 -13.99
C LEU A 112 -6.55 5.01 -15.17
N GLN A 113 -5.56 4.24 -15.64
CA GLN A 113 -4.74 4.58 -16.80
C GLN A 113 -5.56 4.81 -18.07
N GLY A 114 -6.43 3.85 -18.38
CA GLY A 114 -7.24 3.89 -19.59
C GLY A 114 -8.32 4.98 -19.57
N SER A 115 -8.61 5.52 -18.39
CA SER A 115 -9.60 6.60 -18.20
C SER A 115 -9.01 8.00 -18.33
N GLY A 116 -7.70 8.14 -18.62
CA GLY A 116 -7.03 9.46 -18.68
C GLY A 116 -6.88 10.11 -17.31
N LEU A 117 -6.88 9.31 -16.24
CA LEU A 117 -6.66 9.78 -14.87
C LEU A 117 -5.17 9.73 -14.53
N ALA A 118 -4.73 10.71 -13.77
CA ALA A 118 -3.41 10.74 -13.18
C ALA A 118 -3.50 10.93 -11.68
N GLY A 119 -2.49 10.41 -10.96
CA GLY A 119 -2.46 10.53 -9.52
C GLY A 119 -1.05 10.58 -8.97
N SER A 120 -0.96 10.95 -7.70
CA SER A 120 0.26 10.93 -6.90
C SER A 120 0.05 10.03 -5.71
N MET A 121 0.78 8.92 -5.67
CA MET A 121 0.80 7.96 -4.57
C MET A 121 2.05 8.18 -3.73
N THR A 122 1.87 8.34 -2.43
CA THR A 122 3.00 8.49 -1.50
C THR A 122 2.92 7.45 -0.40
N TRP A 123 3.96 6.65 -0.28
CA TRP A 123 4.22 5.76 0.84
C TRP A 123 5.18 6.43 1.81
N ARG A 124 4.85 6.46 3.10
CA ARG A 124 5.70 6.97 4.18
C ARG A 124 5.96 5.87 5.19
N ILE A 125 7.20 5.75 5.61
CA ILE A 125 7.58 4.90 6.72
C ILE A 125 8.00 5.82 7.87
N ILE A 126 7.26 5.76 8.96
CA ILE A 126 7.41 6.62 10.12
C ILE A 126 7.97 5.78 11.25
N PRO A 127 9.15 6.11 11.79
CA PRO A 127 9.71 5.39 12.93
C PRO A 127 8.78 5.46 14.15
N ALA A 128 8.53 4.30 14.77
CA ALA A 128 7.79 4.15 16.04
C ALA A 128 8.48 3.07 16.90
N PRO A 129 9.71 3.32 17.38
CA PRO A 129 10.57 2.30 18.00
C PRO A 129 9.85 1.49 19.09
N PRO A 130 10.06 0.14 19.09
CA PRO A 130 10.95 -0.67 18.24
C PRO A 130 10.39 -1.01 16.84
N ALA A 131 9.27 -0.46 16.44
CA ALA A 131 8.47 -0.73 15.26
C ALA A 131 8.47 0.47 14.28
N ALA A 132 7.59 0.40 13.26
CA ALA A 132 7.30 1.50 12.35
C ALA A 132 5.79 1.58 12.05
N LYS A 133 5.37 2.72 11.48
CA LYS A 133 4.05 2.89 10.86
C LYS A 133 4.26 3.12 9.37
N ILE A 134 3.44 2.46 8.54
CA ILE A 134 3.38 2.70 7.10
C ILE A 134 2.09 3.45 6.81
N GLU A 135 2.23 4.59 6.13
CA GLU A 135 1.11 5.37 5.59
C GLU A 135 1.17 5.32 4.05
N VAL A 136 0.03 5.15 3.40
CA VAL A 136 -0.13 5.37 1.98
C VAL A 136 -1.23 6.39 1.72
N SER A 137 -0.95 7.37 0.87
CA SER A 137 -1.94 8.30 0.34
C SER A 137 -1.93 8.26 -1.18
N TYR A 138 -3.12 8.34 -1.79
CA TYR A 138 -3.26 8.39 -3.25
C TYR A 138 -4.27 9.46 -3.63
N SER A 139 -3.77 10.54 -4.22
CA SER A 139 -4.58 11.62 -4.79
C SER A 139 -4.68 11.40 -6.29
N VAL A 140 -5.90 11.31 -6.81
CA VAL A 140 -6.21 11.05 -8.23
C VAL A 140 -7.10 12.15 -8.75
N GLY A 141 -6.83 12.63 -9.96
CA GLY A 141 -7.65 13.63 -10.64
C GLY A 141 -7.63 13.45 -12.15
N GLY A 142 -8.50 14.18 -12.83
CA GLY A 142 -8.65 14.17 -14.27
C GLY A 142 -10.11 13.98 -14.71
N TYR A 143 -10.31 13.58 -15.96
CA TYR A 143 -11.65 13.33 -16.49
C TYR A 143 -12.05 11.87 -16.26
N MET A 144 -13.21 11.68 -15.63
CA MET A 144 -13.83 10.36 -15.45
C MET A 144 -15.30 10.44 -15.88
N GLN A 145 -15.66 9.68 -16.91
CA GLN A 145 -17.06 9.56 -17.31
C GLN A 145 -17.88 8.92 -16.17
N GLY A 146 -18.91 9.60 -15.71
CA GLY A 146 -19.75 9.14 -14.60
C GLY A 146 -19.23 9.53 -13.20
N GLY A 147 -18.11 10.26 -13.11
CA GLY A 147 -17.57 10.76 -11.85
C GLY A 147 -16.80 9.71 -11.02
N PHE A 148 -16.48 10.07 -9.80
CA PHE A 148 -15.57 9.29 -8.94
C PHE A 148 -16.26 8.43 -7.88
N ASP A 149 -17.56 8.60 -7.66
CA ASP A 149 -18.30 7.97 -6.54
C ASP A 149 -18.22 6.44 -6.51
N LYS A 150 -18.12 5.80 -7.67
CA LYS A 150 -18.03 4.34 -7.79
C LYS A 150 -16.58 3.85 -7.77
N ILE A 151 -15.68 4.59 -8.42
CA ILE A 151 -14.29 4.14 -8.58
C ILE A 151 -13.45 4.38 -7.33
N ALA A 152 -13.67 5.49 -6.62
CA ALA A 152 -12.91 5.80 -5.41
C ALA A 152 -13.05 4.74 -4.31
N PRO A 153 -14.27 4.26 -3.94
CA PRO A 153 -14.41 3.15 -3.00
C PRO A 153 -13.75 1.85 -3.48
N ALA A 154 -13.81 1.54 -4.78
CA ALA A 154 -13.16 0.35 -5.33
C ALA A 154 -11.63 0.42 -5.21
N VAL A 155 -11.02 1.56 -5.60
CA VAL A 155 -9.57 1.79 -5.43
C VAL A 155 -9.18 1.78 -3.95
N ASN A 156 -10.02 2.35 -3.07
CA ASN A 156 -9.81 2.31 -1.63
C ASN A 156 -9.76 0.88 -1.09
N GLY A 157 -10.68 0.02 -1.51
CA GLY A 157 -10.71 -1.40 -1.14
C GLY A 157 -9.44 -2.12 -1.55
N VAL A 158 -9.01 -1.94 -2.82
CA VAL A 158 -7.78 -2.55 -3.33
C VAL A 158 -6.56 -2.08 -2.53
N LEU A 159 -6.37 -0.78 -2.33
CA LEU A 159 -5.20 -0.28 -1.60
C LEU A 159 -5.18 -0.73 -0.15
N GLY A 160 -6.34 -0.78 0.51
CA GLY A 160 -6.46 -1.31 1.87
C GLY A 160 -6.08 -2.79 1.96
N GLU A 161 -6.50 -3.60 0.99
CA GLU A 161 -6.07 -5.00 0.87
C GLU A 161 -4.55 -5.10 0.70
N GLN A 162 -3.98 -4.36 -0.26
CA GLN A 162 -2.54 -4.40 -0.53
C GLN A 162 -1.72 -4.00 0.71
N LEU A 163 -2.12 -2.95 1.42
CA LEU A 163 -1.44 -2.53 2.64
C LEU A 163 -1.52 -3.59 3.76
N ASN A 164 -2.66 -4.27 3.91
CA ASN A 164 -2.80 -5.36 4.86
C ASN A 164 -1.95 -6.57 4.50
N ARG A 165 -1.78 -6.86 3.21
CA ARG A 165 -0.91 -7.93 2.72
C ARG A 165 0.57 -7.61 2.97
N LEU A 166 0.99 -6.36 2.71
CA LEU A 166 2.33 -5.87 3.06
C LEU A 166 2.58 -5.96 4.57
N LYS A 167 1.62 -5.49 5.40
CA LYS A 167 1.71 -5.62 6.86
C LYS A 167 1.90 -7.07 7.29
N SER A 168 1.08 -7.97 6.78
CA SER A 168 1.16 -9.40 7.12
C SER A 168 2.52 -10.00 6.73
N LEU A 169 3.03 -9.67 5.53
CA LEU A 169 4.38 -10.10 5.12
C LEU A 169 5.44 -9.63 6.11
N ILE A 170 5.40 -8.36 6.50
CA ILE A 170 6.38 -7.79 7.45
C ILE A 170 6.29 -8.46 8.82
N ASP A 171 5.08 -8.64 9.34
CA ASP A 171 4.86 -9.11 10.71
C ASP A 171 5.01 -10.62 10.87
N THR A 172 4.73 -11.40 9.81
CA THR A 172 4.61 -12.88 9.88
C THR A 172 5.47 -13.63 8.87
N GLY A 173 6.12 -12.92 7.93
CA GLY A 173 6.88 -13.51 6.82
C GLY A 173 6.00 -14.02 5.67
N ARG A 174 4.68 -13.80 5.70
CA ARG A 174 3.75 -14.22 4.64
C ARG A 174 2.69 -13.13 4.40
N PRO A 175 2.34 -12.82 3.13
CA PRO A 175 1.22 -11.92 2.87
C PRO A 175 -0.10 -12.55 3.31
N ALA A 176 -1.07 -11.72 3.71
CA ALA A 176 -2.42 -12.18 3.99
C ALA A 176 -3.05 -12.83 2.75
N ALA A 177 -3.98 -13.76 2.93
CA ALA A 177 -4.75 -14.33 1.82
C ALA A 177 -5.53 -13.22 1.08
N PRO A 178 -5.76 -13.35 -0.23
CA PRO A 178 -6.71 -12.50 -0.97
C PRO A 178 -8.10 -12.53 -0.32
N LYS A 179 -8.82 -11.40 -0.42
CA LYS A 179 -10.21 -11.29 0.05
C LYS A 179 -11.18 -11.58 -1.08
#